data_9475ac493daec9fa3ec304db2049a00e
#
_entry.id   9475ac493daec9fa3ec304db2049a00e
#
_cell.length_a   1.000
_cell.length_b   1.000
_cell.length_c   1.000
_cell.angle_alpha   90.00
_cell.angle_beta   90.00
_cell.angle_gamma   90.00
#
_symmetry.space_group_name_H-M   'P 1'
#
loop_
_entity.id
_entity.type
_entity.pdbx_description
1 polymer ?
#
loop_
_entity_poly.entity_id
_entity_poly.type
_entity_poly.pdbx_seq_one_letter_code
_entity_poly.pdbx_strand_id
1 'polypeptide(L)'
;MGIPYDSNKGRTMCAAITSLMTGSSYKTSAELAELLGSFPGYSENLEPMLRVIRNHRHAAFGNVEGYEKLSIDPVPLVNHDSGFGDEIIEAARNAWDDALMLGKISGYRNAQTTVIAPTGTIGLIMDCDTTGIEPDFALVKFKKLAGGGYFKIINQTVPTGLEKIGYKKDEITSIVSYAVG
;
A
#
# COMPACT_ATOMS: atom_id res chain seq x y z
N MET A 1 -12.61 -3.77 -7.44
CA MET A 1 -13.23 -4.09 -6.14
C MET A 1 -14.50 -3.26 -5.90
N GLY A 2 -14.68 -2.13 -6.57
CA GLY A 2 -15.87 -1.28 -6.43
C GLY A 2 -16.00 -0.63 -5.04
N ILE A 3 -14.87 -0.34 -4.41
CA ILE A 3 -14.83 0.32 -3.11
C ILE A 3 -14.66 1.83 -3.35
N PRO A 4 -15.52 2.69 -2.79
CA PRO A 4 -15.31 4.13 -2.90
C PRO A 4 -13.95 4.53 -2.33
N TYR A 5 -13.21 5.38 -3.06
CA TYR A 5 -11.89 5.83 -2.64
C TYR A 5 -11.92 6.50 -1.26
N ASP A 6 -12.80 7.50 -1.08
CA ASP A 6 -13.00 8.17 0.20
C ASP A 6 -14.02 7.43 1.07
N SER A 7 -13.61 6.32 1.63
CA SER A 7 -14.41 5.52 2.54
C SER A 7 -13.54 4.86 3.62
N ASN A 8 -14.12 4.56 4.76
CA ASN A 8 -13.44 3.81 5.81
C ASN A 8 -12.99 2.43 5.32
N LYS A 9 -13.81 1.79 4.49
CA LYS A 9 -13.50 0.51 3.85
C LYS A 9 -12.28 0.61 2.93
N GLY A 10 -12.20 1.65 2.10
CA GLY A 10 -11.05 1.92 1.23
C GLY A 10 -9.77 2.18 2.04
N ARG A 11 -9.86 3.00 3.08
CA ARG A 11 -8.74 3.29 3.98
C ARG A 11 -8.24 2.04 4.71
N THR A 12 -9.16 1.22 5.24
CA THR A 12 -8.81 -0.06 5.88
C THR A 12 -8.08 -0.99 4.93
N MET A 13 -8.54 -1.09 3.68
CA MET A 13 -7.89 -1.91 2.67
C MET A 13 -6.47 -1.44 2.38
N CYS A 14 -6.28 -0.16 2.08
CA CYS A 14 -4.96 0.40 1.84
C CYS A 14 -4.03 0.18 3.04
N ALA A 15 -4.52 0.41 4.25
CA ALA A 15 -3.76 0.21 5.47
C ALA A 15 -3.37 -1.27 5.66
N ALA A 16 -4.29 -2.21 5.45
CA ALA A 16 -4.02 -3.64 5.61
C ALA A 16 -2.99 -4.15 4.61
N ILE A 17 -3.13 -3.81 3.32
CA ILE A 17 -2.18 -4.18 2.27
C ILE A 17 -0.79 -3.58 2.55
N THR A 18 -0.73 -2.29 2.88
CA THR A 18 0.54 -1.62 3.16
C THR A 18 1.21 -2.18 4.41
N SER A 19 0.43 -2.44 5.46
CA SER A 19 0.92 -3.04 6.71
C SER A 19 1.51 -4.43 6.47
N LEU A 20 0.79 -5.31 5.76
CA LEU A 20 1.28 -6.65 5.42
C LEU A 20 2.54 -6.59 4.56
N MET A 21 2.54 -5.79 3.51
CA MET A 21 3.69 -5.65 2.60
C MET A 21 4.93 -5.15 3.33
N THR A 22 4.78 -4.12 4.15
CA THR A 22 5.91 -3.52 4.87
C THR A 22 6.40 -4.43 6.00
N GLY A 23 5.49 -5.03 6.77
CA GLY A 23 5.83 -5.99 7.82
C GLY A 23 6.59 -7.20 7.26
N SER A 24 6.11 -7.78 6.17
CA SER A 24 6.78 -8.89 5.49
C SER A 24 8.16 -8.49 4.95
N SER A 25 8.29 -7.27 4.41
CA SER A 25 9.58 -6.76 3.93
C SER A 25 10.60 -6.59 5.05
N TYR A 26 10.19 -6.08 6.22
CA TYR A 26 11.08 -5.98 7.38
C TYR A 26 11.39 -7.33 8.01
N LYS A 27 10.44 -8.26 8.05
CA LYS A 27 10.71 -9.66 8.43
C LYS A 27 11.82 -10.25 7.56
N THR A 28 11.66 -10.19 6.23
CA THR A 28 12.68 -10.69 5.29
C THR A 28 14.01 -9.96 5.42
N SER A 29 13.98 -8.64 5.69
CA SER A 29 15.20 -7.88 5.95
C SER A 29 15.94 -8.34 7.21
N ALA A 30 15.22 -8.79 8.23
CA ALA A 30 15.82 -9.37 9.43
C ALA A 30 16.37 -10.79 9.17
N GLU A 31 15.66 -11.62 8.41
CA GLU A 31 16.16 -12.94 7.95
C GLU A 31 17.45 -12.80 7.13
N LEU A 32 17.50 -11.82 6.23
CA LEU A 32 18.71 -11.51 5.47
C LEU A 32 19.86 -10.99 6.35
N ALA A 33 19.53 -10.23 7.42
CA ALA A 33 20.54 -9.74 8.34
C ALA A 33 21.20 -10.88 9.15
N GLU A 34 20.48 -11.94 9.44
CA GLU A 34 21.03 -13.15 10.06
C GLU A 34 22.13 -13.76 9.21
N LEU A 35 21.99 -13.76 7.89
CA LEU A 35 22.93 -14.38 6.95
C LEU A 35 24.04 -13.43 6.51
N LEU A 36 23.74 -12.17 6.29
CA LEU A 36 24.60 -11.19 5.63
C LEU A 36 25.07 -10.05 6.56
N GLY A 37 24.64 -10.05 7.81
CA GLY A 37 24.82 -8.95 8.74
C GLY A 37 23.81 -7.81 8.52
N SER A 38 23.63 -7.00 9.54
CA SER A 38 22.78 -5.80 9.49
C SER A 38 23.38 -4.71 8.59
N PHE A 39 22.58 -3.67 8.27
CA PHE A 39 23.05 -2.54 7.49
C PHE A 39 24.16 -1.76 8.22
N PRO A 40 25.08 -1.09 7.50
CA PRO A 40 26.10 -0.25 8.11
C PRO A 40 25.49 0.83 9.00
N GLY A 41 26.02 0.98 10.23
CA GLY A 41 25.48 1.92 11.23
C GLY A 41 24.26 1.41 12.02
N TYR A 42 23.85 0.15 11.84
CA TYR A 42 22.72 -0.40 12.61
C TYR A 42 22.97 -0.37 14.12
N SER A 43 24.17 -0.72 14.57
CA SER A 43 24.51 -0.71 16.01
C SER A 43 24.31 0.63 16.69
N GLU A 44 24.61 1.72 15.98
CA GLU A 44 24.41 3.09 16.45
C GLU A 44 22.95 3.53 16.42
N ASN A 45 22.15 2.89 15.55
CA ASN A 45 20.74 3.19 15.32
C ASN A 45 19.79 2.07 15.81
N LEU A 46 20.27 1.13 16.61
CA LEU A 46 19.49 -0.03 17.06
C LEU A 46 18.16 0.38 17.70
N GLU A 47 18.22 1.22 18.72
CA GLU A 47 17.02 1.61 19.47
C GLU A 47 16.06 2.50 18.63
N PRO A 48 16.51 3.50 17.87
CA PRO A 48 15.66 4.19 16.91
C PRO A 48 14.98 3.25 15.92
N MET A 49 15.69 2.28 15.38
CA MET A 49 15.14 1.33 14.41
C MET A 49 14.09 0.42 15.04
N LEU A 50 14.38 -0.18 16.19
CA LEU A 50 13.43 -1.02 16.90
C LEU A 50 12.18 -0.25 17.33
N ARG A 51 12.33 1.03 17.73
CA ARG A 51 11.20 1.91 18.03
C ARG A 51 10.28 2.10 16.83
N VAL A 52 10.83 2.32 15.64
CA VAL A 52 10.03 2.43 14.42
C VAL A 52 9.22 1.15 14.18
N ILE A 53 9.86 0.00 14.29
CA ILE A 53 9.20 -1.30 14.12
C ILE A 53 8.12 -1.52 15.20
N ARG A 54 8.39 -1.18 16.46
CA ARG A 54 7.39 -1.27 17.54
C ARG A 54 6.17 -0.37 17.27
N ASN A 55 6.38 0.86 16.80
CA ASN A 55 5.28 1.76 16.45
C ASN A 55 4.42 1.21 15.30
N HIS A 56 5.04 0.70 14.25
CA HIS A 56 4.30 0.07 13.14
C HIS A 56 3.52 -1.17 13.60
N ARG A 57 4.16 -2.02 14.40
CA ARG A 57 3.50 -3.17 15.01
C ARG A 57 2.29 -2.71 15.85
N HIS A 58 2.47 -1.69 16.66
CA HIS A 58 1.42 -1.13 17.52
C HIS A 58 0.21 -0.67 16.71
N ALA A 59 0.45 0.03 15.61
CA ALA A 59 -0.59 0.45 14.67
C ALA A 59 -1.27 -0.74 13.97
N ALA A 60 -0.52 -1.79 13.59
CA ALA A 60 -1.09 -2.99 12.97
C ALA A 60 -2.02 -3.77 13.90
N PHE A 61 -1.76 -3.70 15.22
CA PHE A 61 -2.62 -4.30 16.24
C PHE A 61 -3.86 -3.46 16.59
N GLY A 62 -4.02 -2.29 15.99
CA GLY A 62 -5.17 -1.44 16.20
C GLY A 62 -5.10 -0.60 17.48
N ASN A 63 -3.94 -0.47 18.10
CA ASN A 63 -3.77 0.30 19.31
C ASN A 63 -3.87 1.80 19.04
N VAL A 64 -4.60 2.52 19.86
CA VAL A 64 -4.81 3.97 19.74
C VAL A 64 -3.83 4.80 20.57
N GLU A 65 -3.11 4.20 21.50
CA GLU A 65 -2.20 4.84 22.44
C GLU A 65 -0.90 4.06 22.56
N GLY A 66 0.10 4.62 23.23
CA GLY A 66 1.35 3.92 23.56
C GLY A 66 2.42 3.99 22.47
N TYR A 67 2.32 4.94 21.55
CA TYR A 67 3.35 5.19 20.55
C TYR A 67 4.56 5.91 21.15
N GLU A 68 5.73 5.56 20.65
CA GLU A 68 7.00 6.03 21.18
C GLU A 68 7.54 7.22 20.37
N LYS A 69 7.67 8.40 21.00
CA LYS A 69 8.33 9.59 20.46
C LYS A 69 7.77 10.05 19.09
N LEU A 70 6.46 9.95 18.89
CA LEU A 70 5.77 10.55 17.76
C LEU A 70 5.20 11.90 18.16
N SER A 71 5.23 12.88 17.26
CA SER A 71 4.59 14.18 17.42
C SER A 71 3.10 14.15 17.07
N ILE A 72 2.70 13.17 16.27
CA ILE A 72 1.32 12.93 15.84
C ILE A 72 1.10 11.41 15.93
N ASP A 73 0.05 11.02 16.63
CA ASP A 73 -0.32 9.61 16.72
C ASP A 73 -0.88 9.13 15.38
N PRO A 74 -0.49 7.93 14.93
CA PRO A 74 -1.00 7.37 13.69
C PRO A 74 -2.45 6.92 13.86
N VAL A 75 -3.17 6.85 12.73
CA VAL A 75 -4.45 6.15 12.68
C VAL A 75 -4.16 4.65 12.63
N PRO A 76 -4.58 3.88 13.64
CA PRO A 76 -4.28 2.45 13.69
C PRO A 76 -5.09 1.66 12.66
N LEU A 77 -4.63 0.44 12.37
CA LEU A 77 -5.34 -0.49 11.50
C LEU A 77 -6.58 -1.05 12.21
N VAL A 78 -7.74 -0.53 11.87
CA VAL A 78 -9.04 -0.98 12.40
C VAL A 78 -9.82 -1.63 11.25
N ASN A 79 -10.43 -2.79 11.52
CA ASN A 79 -11.34 -3.41 10.57
C ASN A 79 -12.70 -2.70 10.58
N HIS A 80 -12.93 -1.84 9.61
CA HIS A 80 -14.21 -1.15 9.41
C HIS A 80 -15.12 -1.94 8.45
N ASP A 81 -15.40 -3.20 8.77
CA ASP A 81 -16.25 -4.07 7.94
C ASP A 81 -15.85 -4.02 6.44
N SER A 82 -14.57 -4.22 6.22
CA SER A 82 -13.96 -4.05 4.90
C SER A 82 -14.46 -5.08 3.88
N GLY A 83 -15.16 -6.14 4.32
CA GLY A 83 -15.52 -7.29 3.50
C GLY A 83 -14.30 -8.12 3.07
N PHE A 84 -13.12 -7.79 3.61
CA PHE A 84 -11.95 -8.68 3.62
C PHE A 84 -12.01 -9.46 4.90
N GLY A 85 -11.75 -10.75 4.82
CA GLY A 85 -11.59 -11.57 5.99
C GLY A 85 -10.54 -10.96 6.92
N ASP A 86 -10.65 -11.22 8.20
CA ASP A 86 -9.63 -10.82 9.19
C ASP A 86 -8.24 -11.38 8.84
N GLU A 87 -8.16 -12.30 7.88
CA GLU A 87 -6.97 -13.00 7.42
C GLU A 87 -5.82 -12.07 7.00
N ILE A 88 -6.10 -11.00 6.23
CA ILE A 88 -5.06 -10.06 5.80
C ILE A 88 -4.54 -9.22 6.97
N ILE A 89 -5.42 -8.86 7.89
CA ILE A 89 -5.06 -8.09 9.09
C ILE A 89 -4.25 -8.98 10.04
N GLU A 90 -4.66 -10.22 10.21
CA GLU A 90 -3.92 -11.20 11.02
C GLU A 90 -2.55 -11.49 10.41
N ALA A 91 -2.47 -11.70 9.09
CA ALA A 91 -1.20 -11.86 8.40
C ALA A 91 -0.28 -10.65 8.56
N ALA A 92 -0.82 -9.43 8.53
CA ALA A 92 -0.04 -8.22 8.79
C ALA A 92 0.49 -8.18 10.23
N ARG A 93 -0.33 -8.51 11.22
CA ARG A 93 0.09 -8.58 12.63
C ARG A 93 1.20 -9.59 12.85
N ASN A 94 1.05 -10.79 12.28
CA ASN A 94 2.06 -11.84 12.36
C ASN A 94 3.37 -11.40 11.69
N ALA A 95 3.30 -10.73 10.54
CA ALA A 95 4.48 -10.21 9.86
C ALA A 95 5.24 -9.17 10.71
N TRP A 96 4.53 -8.29 11.43
CA TRP A 96 5.15 -7.31 12.33
C TRP A 96 5.69 -7.95 13.62
N ASP A 97 5.04 -8.98 14.15
CA ASP A 97 5.56 -9.76 15.27
C ASP A 97 6.88 -10.44 14.91
N ASP A 98 6.92 -11.11 13.76
CA ASP A 98 8.12 -11.75 13.25
C ASP A 98 9.24 -10.73 12.96
N ALA A 99 8.90 -9.60 12.30
CA ALA A 99 9.85 -8.55 12.03
C ALA A 99 10.49 -8.00 13.30
N LEU A 100 9.72 -7.77 14.35
CA LEU A 100 10.23 -7.28 15.62
C LEU A 100 11.07 -8.36 16.35
N MET A 101 10.60 -9.60 16.38
CA MET A 101 11.28 -10.72 17.04
C MET A 101 12.64 -10.99 16.40
N LEU A 102 12.67 -11.17 15.09
CA LEU A 102 13.89 -11.45 14.33
C LEU A 102 14.84 -10.24 14.34
N GLY A 103 14.30 -9.03 14.19
CA GLY A 103 15.09 -7.81 14.22
C GLY A 103 15.79 -7.53 15.55
N LYS A 104 15.23 -7.98 16.68
CA LYS A 104 15.91 -7.93 17.98
C LYS A 104 17.12 -8.85 18.06
N ILE A 105 17.11 -9.96 17.33
CA ILE A 105 18.16 -10.97 17.32
C ILE A 105 19.27 -10.60 16.34
N SER A 106 18.90 -10.33 15.07
CA SER A 106 19.83 -10.22 13.95
C SER A 106 19.99 -8.80 13.41
N GLY A 107 19.15 -7.86 13.89
CA GLY A 107 19.04 -6.55 13.26
C GLY A 107 18.29 -6.60 11.92
N TYR A 108 18.51 -5.60 11.08
CA TYR A 108 17.89 -5.52 9.74
C TYR A 108 18.96 -5.30 8.68
N ARG A 109 18.84 -5.98 7.54
CA ARG A 109 19.74 -5.79 6.40
C ARG A 109 19.53 -4.45 5.72
N ASN A 110 18.31 -3.91 5.78
CA ASN A 110 17.90 -2.67 5.14
C ASN A 110 17.43 -1.67 6.20
N ALA A 111 17.95 -0.45 6.15
CA ALA A 111 17.48 0.64 7.02
C ALA A 111 16.03 1.03 6.71
N GLN A 112 15.62 0.88 5.44
CA GLN A 112 14.25 1.11 5.00
C GLN A 112 13.91 0.15 3.86
N THR A 113 12.70 -0.40 3.85
CA THR A 113 12.27 -1.41 2.88
C THR A 113 11.20 -0.93 1.92
N THR A 114 10.30 -0.07 2.35
CA THR A 114 9.18 0.42 1.54
C THR A 114 9.04 1.93 1.61
N VAL A 115 8.42 2.51 0.60
CA VAL A 115 8.14 3.94 0.52
C VAL A 115 6.81 4.16 -0.21
N ILE A 116 6.06 5.18 0.20
CA ILE A 116 4.88 5.65 -0.53
C ILE A 116 5.36 6.74 -1.49
N ALA A 117 5.68 6.34 -2.72
CA ALA A 117 6.18 7.25 -3.76
C ALA A 117 5.09 7.61 -4.76
N PRO A 118 5.19 8.75 -5.49
CA PRO A 118 4.26 9.12 -6.55
C PRO A 118 4.23 8.15 -7.74
N THR A 119 5.27 7.35 -7.96
CA THR A 119 5.37 6.27 -8.98
C THR A 119 4.91 6.66 -10.39
N GLY A 120 5.30 7.84 -10.90
CA GLY A 120 4.87 8.33 -12.22
C GLY A 120 5.30 7.41 -13.37
N THR A 121 6.58 7.44 -13.74
CA THR A 121 7.13 6.63 -14.84
C THR A 121 7.04 5.13 -14.55
N ILE A 122 7.31 4.70 -13.32
CA ILE A 122 7.20 3.29 -12.92
C ILE A 122 5.75 2.81 -13.03
N GLY A 123 4.78 3.62 -12.61
CA GLY A 123 3.37 3.30 -12.76
C GLY A 123 2.97 3.07 -14.23
N LEU A 124 3.48 3.90 -15.16
CA LEU A 124 3.23 3.73 -16.59
C LEU A 124 3.85 2.44 -17.16
N ILE A 125 5.07 2.07 -16.72
CA ILE A 125 5.74 0.83 -17.16
C ILE A 125 5.01 -0.41 -16.62
N MET A 126 4.48 -0.31 -15.40
CA MET A 126 3.75 -1.39 -14.74
C MET A 126 2.27 -1.47 -15.14
N ASP A 127 1.85 -0.68 -16.13
CA ASP A 127 0.45 -0.60 -16.61
C ASP A 127 -0.55 -0.26 -15.50
N CYS A 128 -0.15 0.61 -14.59
CA CYS A 128 -1.01 1.10 -13.51
C CYS A 128 -1.83 2.29 -14.00
N ASP A 129 -3.10 2.30 -13.65
CA ASP A 129 -4.01 3.40 -14.00
C ASP A 129 -3.74 4.67 -13.19
N THR A 130 -3.28 4.51 -11.94
CA THR A 130 -3.00 5.62 -11.01
C THR A 130 -1.52 5.70 -10.65
N THR A 131 -1.10 6.84 -10.13
CA THR A 131 0.25 7.03 -9.58
C THR A 131 0.22 6.85 -8.07
N GLY A 132 0.97 5.88 -7.55
CA GLY A 132 0.99 5.56 -6.12
C GLY A 132 -0.40 5.17 -5.61
N ILE A 133 -0.73 5.65 -4.41
CA ILE A 133 -2.02 5.42 -3.75
C ILE A 133 -3.01 6.59 -3.95
N GLU A 134 -2.69 7.53 -4.84
CA GLU A 134 -3.52 8.69 -5.10
C GLU A 134 -4.73 8.32 -5.98
N PRO A 135 -5.84 9.06 -5.88
CA PRO A 135 -6.95 8.89 -6.81
C PRO A 135 -6.52 9.30 -8.21
N ASP A 136 -7.17 8.73 -9.22
CA ASP A 136 -6.91 9.17 -10.59
C ASP A 136 -7.38 10.64 -10.78
N PHE A 137 -6.49 11.48 -11.30
CA PHE A 137 -6.79 12.89 -11.56
C PHE A 137 -7.75 13.09 -12.75
N ALA A 138 -7.83 12.11 -13.65
CA ALA A 138 -8.75 12.08 -14.78
C ALA A 138 -9.01 10.64 -15.21
N LEU A 139 -10.28 10.29 -15.38
CA LEU A 139 -10.68 8.96 -15.86
C LEU A 139 -10.35 8.75 -17.35
N VAL A 140 -10.27 9.83 -18.12
CA VAL A 140 -9.83 9.82 -19.52
C VAL A 140 -8.60 10.70 -19.66
N LYS A 141 -7.53 10.15 -20.19
CA LYS A 141 -6.23 10.81 -20.35
C LYS A 141 -5.84 10.85 -21.82
N PHE A 142 -5.03 11.84 -22.17
CA PHE A 142 -4.46 11.95 -23.50
C PHE A 142 -2.97 11.65 -23.44
N LYS A 143 -2.53 10.65 -24.21
CA LYS A 143 -1.12 10.34 -24.39
C LYS A 143 -0.65 10.84 -25.73
N LYS A 144 0.36 11.73 -25.73
CA LYS A 144 1.03 12.18 -26.96
C LYS A 144 1.95 11.07 -27.46
N LEU A 145 1.80 10.70 -28.72
CA LEU A 145 2.62 9.69 -29.37
C LEU A 145 3.94 10.30 -29.88
N ALA A 146 5.02 9.53 -29.87
CA ALA A 146 6.34 9.96 -30.35
C ALA A 146 6.34 10.37 -31.84
N GLY A 147 5.46 9.76 -32.66
CA GLY A 147 5.25 10.09 -34.07
C GLY A 147 4.23 11.20 -34.32
N GLY A 148 3.77 11.88 -33.29
CA GLY A 148 2.68 12.88 -33.38
C GLY A 148 1.30 12.24 -33.18
N GLY A 149 0.29 13.08 -32.91
CA GLY A 149 -1.06 12.65 -32.57
C GLY A 149 -1.24 12.38 -31.08
N TYR A 150 -2.50 12.19 -30.70
CA TYR A 150 -2.92 11.91 -29.32
C TYR A 150 -3.74 10.64 -29.29
N PHE A 151 -3.55 9.89 -28.23
CA PHE A 151 -4.28 8.68 -27.95
C PHE A 151 -5.07 8.88 -26.66
N LYS A 152 -6.38 8.62 -26.70
CA LYS A 152 -7.23 8.65 -25.52
C LYS A 152 -7.11 7.32 -24.78
N ILE A 153 -6.91 7.37 -23.47
CA ILE A 153 -6.88 6.20 -22.59
C ILE A 153 -7.94 6.42 -21.52
N ILE A 154 -8.86 5.48 -21.39
CA ILE A 154 -9.73 5.42 -20.23
C ILE A 154 -9.08 4.55 -19.14
N ASN A 155 -9.28 4.94 -17.89
CA ASN A 155 -8.86 4.11 -16.75
C ASN A 155 -9.53 2.73 -16.87
N GLN A 156 -8.71 1.66 -16.91
CA GLN A 156 -9.17 0.30 -17.17
C GLN A 156 -10.02 -0.29 -16.03
N THR A 157 -9.99 0.33 -14.85
CA THR A 157 -10.85 -0.09 -13.73
C THR A 157 -12.27 0.47 -13.82
N VAL A 158 -12.55 1.42 -14.71
CA VAL A 158 -13.88 2.01 -14.89
C VAL A 158 -14.93 0.96 -15.27
N PRO A 159 -14.73 0.11 -16.29
CA PRO A 159 -15.69 -0.95 -16.61
C PRO A 159 -15.98 -1.87 -15.43
N THR A 160 -14.93 -2.33 -14.77
CA THR A 160 -15.05 -3.22 -13.60
C THR A 160 -15.75 -2.53 -12.42
N GLY A 161 -15.47 -1.25 -12.20
CA GLY A 161 -16.13 -0.45 -11.18
C GLY A 161 -17.63 -0.30 -11.44
N LEU A 162 -18.01 0.03 -12.68
CA LEU A 162 -19.42 0.14 -13.09
C LEU A 162 -20.17 -1.18 -12.95
N GLU A 163 -19.56 -2.29 -13.34
CA GLU A 163 -20.15 -3.64 -13.15
C GLU A 163 -20.41 -3.92 -11.67
N LYS A 164 -19.47 -3.58 -10.79
CA LYS A 164 -19.59 -3.81 -9.32
C LYS A 164 -20.70 -2.98 -8.66
N ILE A 165 -21.01 -1.83 -9.22
CA ILE A 165 -22.12 -0.98 -8.73
C ILE A 165 -23.45 -1.23 -9.46
N GLY A 166 -23.51 -2.26 -10.35
CA GLY A 166 -24.74 -2.82 -10.88
C GLY A 166 -25.10 -2.38 -12.30
N TYR A 167 -24.22 -1.69 -13.04
CA TYR A 167 -24.45 -1.39 -14.45
C TYR A 167 -24.39 -2.65 -15.31
N LYS A 168 -25.25 -2.71 -16.35
CA LYS A 168 -25.24 -3.79 -17.32
C LYS A 168 -24.15 -3.60 -18.37
N LYS A 169 -23.77 -4.67 -19.02
CA LYS A 169 -22.67 -4.68 -19.99
C LYS A 169 -22.88 -3.70 -21.17
N ASP A 170 -24.10 -3.58 -21.66
CA ASP A 170 -24.48 -2.64 -22.72
C ASP A 170 -24.37 -1.17 -22.27
N GLU A 171 -24.80 -0.88 -21.04
CA GLU A 171 -24.67 0.44 -20.42
C GLU A 171 -23.19 0.80 -20.24
N ILE A 172 -22.38 -0.13 -19.71
CA ILE A 172 -20.94 0.04 -19.55
C ILE A 172 -20.27 0.33 -20.89
N THR A 173 -20.61 -0.45 -21.91
CA THR A 173 -20.09 -0.26 -23.27
C THR A 173 -20.43 1.14 -23.80
N SER A 174 -21.66 1.58 -23.60
CA SER A 174 -22.11 2.92 -24.02
C SER A 174 -21.38 4.03 -23.26
N ILE A 175 -21.19 3.90 -21.95
CA ILE A 175 -20.46 4.87 -21.12
C ILE A 175 -18.99 4.95 -21.56
N VAL A 176 -18.34 3.82 -21.75
CA VAL A 176 -16.93 3.77 -22.19
C VAL A 176 -16.78 4.37 -23.58
N SER A 177 -17.65 4.01 -24.52
CA SER A 177 -17.64 4.57 -25.88
C SER A 177 -17.85 6.09 -25.88
N TYR A 178 -18.77 6.60 -25.08
CA TYR A 178 -18.98 8.05 -24.91
C TYR A 178 -17.75 8.76 -24.36
N ALA A 179 -17.07 8.16 -23.37
CA ALA A 179 -15.90 8.75 -22.73
C ALA A 179 -14.68 8.83 -23.65
N VAL A 180 -14.53 7.83 -24.53
CA VAL A 180 -13.37 7.79 -25.47
C VAL A 180 -13.66 8.52 -26.77
N GLY A 181 -14.90 8.82 -27.10
CA GLY A 181 -15.34 9.62 -28.25
C GLY A 181 -15.39 8.84 -29.49
#